data_41eec98b3a974ca788809f36eef98c3d
#
_entry.id   41eec98b3a974ca788809f36eef98c3d
#
_cell.length_a   1.000
_cell.length_b   1.000
_cell.length_c   1.000
_cell.angle_alpha   90.00
_cell.angle_beta   90.00
_cell.angle_gamma   90.00
#
_symmetry.space_group_name_H-M   'P 1'
#
loop_
_entity.id
_entity.type
_entity.pdbx_description
1 polymer ?
#
loop_
_entity_poly.entity_id
_entity_poly.type
_entity_poly.pdbx_seq_one_letter_code
_entity_poly.pdbx_strand_id
1 'polypeptide(L)'
;MILIALFVATCFLAYSNGANDNFKGVASLFGSGTCSYRTAISWATITTFAGSIMSIFLAQTLLKKFSGKGIVPDQFVGSGFFLLAIAIGAGLTVILATLTGFPISTTHALTGAIIGCGVVAVGPAVNLAALGKGFVLPLLLSPLLAIALGALLYILFRSLRIATGITKEWCVCVGTEERVIAMPQPSVLALRSVAPAISVTIDEQENCRERYAGSFLGFGAQQIMDAGHFLSAGIVSFARGLNDTPKIVALLLVWKALDIRWGFAAIAIMMAIGGLLNARKIAETMSKKITTMNHGQGFSANLTTAILVVLASLYGLPVSTTHVSVGSLFGIGLTTGKANMRVMGTIALSWVITLPCAALLSGVLYWGVRHFT
;
A
#
# COMPACT_ATOMS: atom_id res chain seq x y z
N MET A 1 13.50 -30.48 -11.89
CA MET A 1 12.61 -29.79 -12.84
C MET A 1 11.45 -29.09 -12.13
N ILE A 2 10.68 -29.76 -11.25
CA ILE A 2 9.49 -29.16 -10.58
C ILE A 2 9.80 -27.88 -9.77
N LEU A 3 10.94 -27.82 -9.07
CA LEU A 3 11.33 -26.65 -8.28
C LEU A 3 11.66 -25.42 -9.16
N ILE A 4 12.22 -25.66 -10.35
CA ILE A 4 12.45 -24.57 -11.32
C ILE A 4 11.09 -24.06 -11.87
N ALA A 5 10.17 -24.98 -12.21
CA ALA A 5 8.84 -24.59 -12.64
C ALA A 5 8.09 -23.82 -11.54
N LEU A 6 8.22 -24.24 -10.28
CA LEU A 6 7.66 -23.55 -9.13
C LEU A 6 8.25 -22.14 -8.99
N PHE A 7 9.56 -21.99 -9.14
CA PHE A 7 10.22 -20.68 -9.08
C PHE A 7 9.69 -19.74 -10.16
N VAL A 8 9.60 -20.20 -11.42
CA VAL A 8 9.05 -19.43 -12.53
C VAL A 8 7.58 -19.06 -12.31
N ALA A 9 6.77 -20.00 -11.82
CA ALA A 9 5.36 -19.75 -11.50
C ALA A 9 5.20 -18.74 -10.35
N THR A 10 6.08 -18.81 -9.35
CA THR A 10 6.09 -17.84 -8.24
C THR A 10 6.53 -16.45 -8.72
N CYS A 11 7.49 -16.38 -9.63
CA CYS A 11 7.87 -15.15 -10.33
C CYS A 11 6.72 -14.57 -11.16
N PHE A 12 5.95 -15.41 -11.87
CA PHE A 12 4.75 -15.00 -12.58
C PHE A 12 3.66 -14.44 -11.63
N LEU A 13 3.44 -15.08 -10.48
CA LEU A 13 2.53 -14.57 -9.46
C LEU A 13 3.02 -13.20 -8.92
N ALA A 14 4.32 -13.05 -8.70
CA ALA A 14 4.91 -11.79 -8.26
C ALA A 14 4.73 -10.68 -9.29
N TYR A 15 4.96 -10.99 -10.57
CA TYR A 15 4.68 -10.10 -11.68
C TYR A 15 3.20 -9.67 -11.70
N SER A 16 2.27 -10.63 -11.59
CA SER A 16 0.83 -10.39 -11.55
C SER A 16 0.42 -9.51 -10.37
N ASN A 17 1.00 -9.77 -9.17
CA ASN A 17 0.82 -8.91 -7.99
C ASN A 17 1.33 -7.49 -8.26
N GLY A 18 2.53 -7.32 -8.81
CA GLY A 18 3.07 -6.01 -9.16
C GLY A 18 2.16 -5.25 -10.10
N ALA A 19 1.66 -5.91 -11.15
CA ALA A 19 0.76 -5.35 -12.14
C ALA A 19 -0.58 -4.88 -11.55
N ASN A 20 -1.15 -5.61 -10.58
CA ASN A 20 -2.40 -5.24 -9.92
C ASN A 20 -2.19 -4.26 -8.77
N ASP A 21 -1.12 -4.43 -8.00
CA ASP A 21 -1.04 -3.82 -6.68
C ASP A 21 -0.09 -2.61 -6.61
N ASN A 22 0.91 -2.50 -7.50
CA ASN A 22 1.97 -1.51 -7.35
C ASN A 22 1.48 -0.06 -7.32
N PHE A 23 0.44 0.27 -8.09
CA PHE A 23 -0.07 1.64 -8.14
C PHE A 23 -0.98 2.01 -6.96
N LYS A 24 -1.47 1.05 -6.18
CA LYS A 24 -2.44 1.29 -5.10
C LYS A 24 -1.91 2.21 -4.01
N GLY A 25 -0.61 2.13 -3.71
CA GLY A 25 0.03 2.99 -2.71
C GLY A 25 0.14 4.46 -3.11
N VAL A 26 0.17 4.74 -4.42
CA VAL A 26 0.35 6.09 -4.98
C VAL A 26 -0.87 6.59 -5.74
N ALA A 27 -1.98 5.86 -5.69
CA ALA A 27 -3.21 6.20 -6.41
C ALA A 27 -3.74 7.58 -6.03
N SER A 28 -3.58 7.97 -4.77
CA SER A 28 -3.95 9.28 -4.26
C SER A 28 -3.10 10.42 -4.83
N LEU A 29 -1.78 10.22 -5.04
CA LEU A 29 -0.91 11.22 -5.66
C LEU A 29 -1.34 11.56 -7.08
N PHE A 30 -1.64 10.54 -7.87
CA PHE A 30 -2.11 10.72 -9.24
C PHE A 30 -3.56 11.22 -9.29
N GLY A 31 -4.42 10.73 -8.39
CA GLY A 31 -5.84 11.09 -8.31
C GLY A 31 -6.09 12.53 -7.86
N SER A 32 -5.24 13.07 -6.97
CA SER A 32 -5.30 14.46 -6.52
C SER A 32 -4.60 15.45 -7.48
N GLY A 33 -3.88 14.94 -8.49
CA GLY A 33 -3.09 15.79 -9.39
C GLY A 33 -1.75 16.25 -8.82
N THR A 34 -1.30 15.68 -7.68
CA THR A 34 -0.02 16.03 -7.04
C THR A 34 1.17 15.69 -7.94
N CYS A 35 1.09 14.61 -8.72
CA CYS A 35 2.15 14.28 -9.67
C CYS A 35 1.65 13.50 -10.89
N SER A 36 2.54 13.34 -11.89
CA SER A 36 2.28 12.56 -13.10
C SER A 36 2.21 11.06 -12.80
N TYR A 37 1.58 10.28 -13.70
CA TYR A 37 1.57 8.82 -13.63
C TYR A 37 2.99 8.23 -13.54
N ARG A 38 3.93 8.76 -14.37
CA ARG A 38 5.32 8.25 -14.40
C ARG A 38 6.03 8.46 -13.07
N THR A 39 5.87 9.64 -12.47
CA THR A 39 6.44 9.95 -11.16
C THR A 39 5.84 9.06 -10.07
N ALA A 40 4.51 8.91 -10.07
CA ALA A 40 3.81 8.07 -9.10
C ALA A 40 4.26 6.60 -9.17
N ILE A 41 4.27 6.00 -10.38
CA ILE A 41 4.65 4.57 -10.53
C ILE A 41 6.13 4.33 -10.21
N SER A 42 7.02 5.25 -10.54
CA SER A 42 8.44 5.16 -10.19
C SER A 42 8.64 5.20 -8.68
N TRP A 43 7.98 6.13 -8.00
CA TRP A 43 8.02 6.24 -6.53
C TRP A 43 7.46 4.99 -5.86
N ALA A 44 6.29 4.49 -6.31
CA ALA A 44 5.73 3.24 -5.85
C ALA A 44 6.67 2.06 -6.02
N THR A 45 7.33 1.96 -7.17
CA THR A 45 8.23 0.85 -7.49
C THR A 45 9.45 0.86 -6.57
N ILE A 46 10.10 2.00 -6.38
CA ILE A 46 11.28 2.15 -5.51
C ILE A 46 10.91 1.80 -4.07
N THR A 47 9.84 2.39 -3.54
CA THR A 47 9.45 2.18 -2.15
C THR A 47 8.88 0.79 -1.89
N THR A 48 8.14 0.18 -2.84
CA THR A 48 7.72 -1.21 -2.74
C THR A 48 8.91 -2.16 -2.75
N PHE A 49 9.89 -1.92 -3.64
CA PHE A 49 11.11 -2.73 -3.70
C PHE A 49 11.86 -2.69 -2.35
N ALA A 50 12.03 -1.50 -1.78
CA ALA A 50 12.62 -1.33 -0.45
C ALA A 50 11.84 -2.10 0.63
N GLY A 51 10.49 -2.01 0.63
CA GLY A 51 9.64 -2.77 1.55
C GLY A 51 9.75 -4.28 1.37
N SER A 52 9.85 -4.74 0.11
CA SER A 52 10.06 -6.15 -0.22
C SER A 52 11.38 -6.69 0.35
N ILE A 53 12.46 -5.95 0.24
CA ILE A 53 13.77 -6.34 0.83
C ILE A 53 13.70 -6.30 2.35
N MET A 54 13.10 -5.26 2.94
CA MET A 54 12.96 -5.16 4.40
C MET A 54 12.07 -6.26 4.99
N SER A 55 11.18 -6.86 4.21
CA SER A 55 10.31 -7.95 4.66
C SER A 55 11.09 -9.22 5.06
N ILE A 56 12.32 -9.39 4.58
CA ILE A 56 13.24 -10.45 5.02
C ILE A 56 13.42 -10.42 6.54
N PHE A 57 13.46 -9.24 7.12
CA PHE A 57 13.72 -9.04 8.55
C PHE A 57 12.43 -8.85 9.36
N LEU A 58 11.45 -8.13 8.81
CA LEU A 58 10.31 -7.62 9.56
C LEU A 58 9.03 -8.47 9.44
N ALA A 59 8.92 -9.35 8.44
CA ALA A 59 7.66 -10.04 8.13
C ALA A 59 7.75 -11.57 8.16
N GLN A 60 8.62 -12.14 9.01
CA GLN A 60 8.83 -13.58 9.12
C GLN A 60 7.58 -14.35 9.56
N THR A 61 6.70 -13.73 10.34
CA THR A 61 5.43 -14.34 10.77
C THR A 61 4.47 -14.52 9.59
N LEU A 62 4.40 -13.56 8.67
CA LEU A 62 3.60 -13.70 7.44
C LEU A 62 4.16 -14.81 6.54
N LEU A 63 5.47 -14.90 6.39
CA LEU A 63 6.13 -15.96 5.62
C LEU A 63 5.69 -17.36 6.12
N LYS A 64 5.71 -17.57 7.43
CA LYS A 64 5.28 -18.83 8.05
C LYS A 64 3.78 -19.11 7.84
N LYS A 65 2.91 -18.11 7.97
CA LYS A 65 1.46 -18.27 7.80
C LYS A 65 1.05 -18.69 6.38
N PHE A 66 1.68 -18.12 5.37
CA PHE A 66 1.36 -18.43 3.97
C PHE A 66 2.06 -19.69 3.43
N SER A 67 2.80 -20.41 4.25
CA SER A 67 3.34 -21.73 3.91
C SER A 67 2.26 -22.82 3.78
N GLY A 68 1.01 -22.55 4.17
CA GLY A 68 -0.10 -23.53 4.15
C GLY A 68 -0.19 -24.44 5.37
N LYS A 69 0.77 -24.34 6.30
CA LYS A 69 0.77 -25.15 7.53
C LYS A 69 -0.49 -24.91 8.37
N GLY A 70 -1.09 -25.99 8.83
CA GLY A 70 -2.30 -25.96 9.65
C GLY A 70 -3.61 -25.76 8.86
N ILE A 71 -3.54 -25.53 7.53
CA ILE A 71 -4.71 -25.48 6.63
C ILE A 71 -4.90 -26.82 5.94
N VAL A 72 -3.81 -27.38 5.43
CA VAL A 72 -3.75 -28.71 4.83
C VAL A 72 -2.69 -29.56 5.53
N PRO A 73 -2.76 -30.92 5.46
CA PRO A 73 -1.73 -31.79 6.03
C PRO A 73 -0.33 -31.46 5.50
N ASP A 74 0.68 -31.57 6.36
CA ASP A 74 2.06 -31.17 6.08
C ASP A 74 2.69 -31.82 4.85
N GLN A 75 2.27 -33.04 4.49
CA GLN A 75 2.72 -33.74 3.29
C GLN A 75 2.44 -32.97 1.99
N PHE A 76 1.34 -32.19 1.93
CA PHE A 76 0.99 -31.37 0.77
C PHE A 76 1.72 -30.03 0.76
N VAL A 77 1.96 -29.48 1.95
CA VAL A 77 2.75 -28.21 2.09
C VAL A 77 4.16 -28.39 1.54
N GLY A 78 4.74 -29.61 1.63
CA GLY A 78 6.05 -29.95 1.06
C GLY A 78 6.02 -30.37 -0.42
N SER A 79 4.83 -30.47 -1.05
CA SER A 79 4.69 -30.91 -2.44
C SER A 79 4.92 -29.78 -3.43
N GLY A 80 5.95 -29.91 -4.28
CA GLY A 80 6.22 -28.94 -5.34
C GLY A 80 5.09 -28.78 -6.34
N PHE A 81 4.37 -29.87 -6.65
CA PHE A 81 3.21 -29.82 -7.55
C PHE A 81 2.02 -29.07 -6.94
N PHE A 82 1.78 -29.25 -5.65
CA PHE A 82 0.73 -28.55 -4.92
C PHE A 82 0.98 -27.04 -4.93
N LEU A 83 2.22 -26.62 -4.59
CA LEU A 83 2.61 -25.22 -4.57
C LEU A 83 2.67 -24.59 -5.97
N LEU A 84 3.05 -25.38 -7.00
CA LEU A 84 3.02 -24.96 -8.40
C LEU A 84 1.60 -24.59 -8.84
N ALA A 85 0.61 -25.45 -8.56
CA ALA A 85 -0.78 -25.18 -8.91
C ALA A 85 -1.33 -23.94 -8.19
N ILE A 86 -0.95 -23.73 -6.92
CA ILE A 86 -1.28 -22.51 -6.16
C ILE A 86 -0.69 -21.27 -6.83
N ALA A 87 0.61 -21.30 -7.17
CA ALA A 87 1.29 -20.15 -7.78
C ALA A 87 0.67 -19.77 -9.12
N ILE A 88 0.42 -20.74 -9.99
CA ILE A 88 -0.18 -20.51 -11.31
C ILE A 88 -1.63 -20.04 -11.17
N GLY A 89 -2.47 -20.72 -10.37
CA GLY A 89 -3.88 -20.39 -10.21
C GLY A 89 -4.10 -19.01 -9.61
N ALA A 90 -3.33 -18.67 -8.57
CA ALA A 90 -3.36 -17.32 -7.99
C ALA A 90 -2.84 -16.27 -8.98
N GLY A 91 -1.73 -16.55 -9.68
CA GLY A 91 -1.14 -15.62 -10.66
C GLY A 91 -2.09 -15.34 -11.83
N LEU A 92 -2.73 -16.37 -12.40
CA LEU A 92 -3.73 -16.23 -13.45
C LEU A 92 -4.93 -15.41 -12.98
N THR A 93 -5.44 -15.66 -11.77
CA THR A 93 -6.55 -14.89 -11.20
C THR A 93 -6.21 -13.40 -11.12
N VAL A 94 -5.01 -13.08 -10.61
CA VAL A 94 -4.57 -11.69 -10.44
C VAL A 94 -4.34 -11.00 -11.77
N ILE A 95 -3.68 -11.65 -12.74
CA ILE A 95 -3.40 -11.03 -14.04
C ILE A 95 -4.67 -10.82 -14.85
N LEU A 96 -5.62 -11.75 -14.83
CA LEU A 96 -6.91 -11.60 -15.52
C LEU A 96 -7.71 -10.41 -14.98
N ALA A 97 -7.76 -10.24 -13.65
CA ALA A 97 -8.37 -9.07 -13.03
C ALA A 97 -7.63 -7.76 -13.37
N THR A 98 -6.31 -7.80 -13.48
CA THR A 98 -5.51 -6.64 -13.90
C THR A 98 -5.82 -6.21 -15.32
N LEU A 99 -5.92 -7.16 -16.24
CA LEU A 99 -6.26 -6.90 -17.65
C LEU A 99 -7.66 -6.30 -17.82
N THR A 100 -8.59 -6.60 -16.91
CA THR A 100 -9.94 -6.02 -16.87
C THR A 100 -10.04 -4.74 -16.04
N GLY A 101 -8.95 -4.35 -15.33
CA GLY A 101 -8.88 -3.11 -14.53
C GLY A 101 -9.53 -3.21 -13.15
N PHE A 102 -9.76 -4.44 -12.63
CA PHE A 102 -10.27 -4.65 -11.29
C PHE A 102 -9.15 -4.72 -10.25
N PRO A 103 -9.16 -3.84 -9.24
CA PRO A 103 -8.22 -3.92 -8.12
C PRO A 103 -8.67 -5.05 -7.18
N ILE A 104 -8.06 -6.22 -7.32
CA ILE A 104 -8.34 -7.39 -6.47
C ILE A 104 -7.26 -7.58 -5.40
N SER A 105 -7.49 -8.54 -4.52
CA SER A 105 -6.60 -8.91 -3.43
C SER A 105 -5.78 -10.15 -3.79
N THR A 106 -4.46 -10.01 -3.90
CA THR A 106 -3.56 -11.16 -4.06
C THR A 106 -3.63 -12.09 -2.85
N THR A 107 -3.92 -11.56 -1.65
CA THR A 107 -4.15 -12.39 -0.45
C THR A 107 -5.39 -13.29 -0.63
N HIS A 108 -6.49 -12.78 -1.23
CA HIS A 108 -7.66 -13.59 -1.56
C HIS A 108 -7.34 -14.63 -2.63
N ALA A 109 -6.60 -14.25 -3.67
CA ALA A 109 -6.20 -15.19 -4.72
C ALA A 109 -5.34 -16.33 -4.17
N LEU A 110 -4.34 -16.04 -3.32
CA LEU A 110 -3.53 -17.07 -2.66
C LEU A 110 -4.36 -17.95 -1.72
N THR A 111 -5.22 -17.34 -0.90
CA THR A 111 -6.09 -18.08 0.02
C THR A 111 -7.05 -18.99 -0.74
N GLY A 112 -7.69 -18.48 -1.80
CA GLY A 112 -8.55 -19.28 -2.67
C GLY A 112 -7.81 -20.42 -3.35
N ALA A 113 -6.59 -20.16 -3.84
CA ALA A 113 -5.75 -21.18 -4.47
C ALA A 113 -5.36 -22.31 -3.49
N ILE A 114 -5.01 -21.96 -2.24
CA ILE A 114 -4.73 -22.96 -1.18
C ILE A 114 -5.97 -23.79 -0.89
N ILE A 115 -7.15 -23.17 -0.80
CA ILE A 115 -8.42 -23.88 -0.59
C ILE A 115 -8.70 -24.83 -1.74
N GLY A 116 -8.64 -24.35 -2.98
CA GLY A 116 -8.96 -25.15 -4.17
C GLY A 116 -8.06 -26.37 -4.31
N CYS A 117 -6.75 -26.19 -4.21
CA CYS A 117 -5.80 -27.30 -4.18
C CYS A 117 -6.03 -28.22 -2.98
N GLY A 118 -6.31 -27.66 -1.79
CA GLY A 118 -6.58 -28.40 -0.57
C GLY A 118 -7.80 -29.31 -0.70
N VAL A 119 -8.91 -28.79 -1.22
CA VAL A 119 -10.14 -29.57 -1.44
C VAL A 119 -9.91 -30.72 -2.41
N VAL A 120 -9.14 -30.51 -3.48
CA VAL A 120 -8.79 -31.59 -4.43
C VAL A 120 -7.83 -32.61 -3.80
N ALA A 121 -6.92 -32.16 -2.92
CA ALA A 121 -5.93 -33.01 -2.28
C ALA A 121 -6.53 -33.93 -1.20
N VAL A 122 -7.34 -33.34 -0.30
CA VAL A 122 -7.78 -33.99 0.96
C VAL A 122 -9.30 -33.90 1.21
N GLY A 123 -10.07 -33.32 0.29
CA GLY A 123 -11.51 -33.15 0.43
C GLY A 123 -11.91 -32.38 1.70
N PRO A 124 -12.80 -32.94 2.54
CA PRO A 124 -13.29 -32.26 3.75
C PRO A 124 -12.25 -32.15 4.88
N ALA A 125 -11.05 -32.72 4.74
CA ALA A 125 -9.98 -32.62 5.74
C ALA A 125 -9.23 -31.27 5.71
N VAL A 126 -9.64 -30.36 4.85
CA VAL A 126 -9.17 -28.95 4.90
C VAL A 126 -9.65 -28.30 6.19
N ASN A 127 -8.72 -27.69 6.94
CA ASN A 127 -9.04 -27.05 8.21
C ASN A 127 -9.71 -25.69 7.99
N LEU A 128 -11.03 -25.71 7.77
CA LEU A 128 -11.83 -24.49 7.53
C LEU A 128 -11.86 -23.55 8.75
N ALA A 129 -11.73 -24.09 9.98
CA ALA A 129 -11.70 -23.28 11.20
C ALA A 129 -10.42 -22.45 11.30
N ALA A 130 -9.26 -23.05 11.00
CA ALA A 130 -7.98 -22.35 10.94
C ALA A 130 -7.99 -21.28 9.82
N LEU A 131 -8.58 -21.60 8.68
CA LEU A 131 -8.74 -20.68 7.57
C LEU A 131 -9.65 -19.50 7.94
N GLY A 132 -10.79 -19.77 8.57
CA GLY A 132 -11.75 -18.75 9.01
C GLY A 132 -11.13 -17.74 9.97
N LYS A 133 -10.52 -18.20 11.05
CA LYS A 133 -9.89 -17.37 12.07
C LYS A 133 -8.58 -16.71 11.58
N GLY A 134 -7.78 -17.48 10.85
CA GLY A 134 -6.44 -17.03 10.43
C GLY A 134 -6.44 -16.09 9.22
N PHE A 135 -7.43 -16.20 8.33
CA PHE A 135 -7.45 -15.45 7.05
C PHE A 135 -8.76 -14.70 6.82
N VAL A 136 -9.91 -15.37 6.87
CA VAL A 136 -11.19 -14.77 6.48
C VAL A 136 -11.54 -13.59 7.38
N LEU A 137 -11.42 -13.75 8.70
CA LEU A 137 -11.78 -12.69 9.66
C LEU A 137 -10.93 -11.43 9.51
N PRO A 138 -9.58 -11.47 9.45
CA PRO A 138 -8.78 -10.28 9.18
C PRO A 138 -9.08 -9.63 7.82
N LEU A 139 -9.36 -10.43 6.79
CA LEU A 139 -9.67 -9.93 5.45
C LEU A 139 -11.02 -9.23 5.40
N LEU A 140 -12.02 -9.68 6.15
CA LEU A 140 -13.33 -9.03 6.25
C LEU A 140 -13.30 -7.77 7.12
N LEU A 141 -12.54 -7.78 8.22
CA LEU A 141 -12.46 -6.65 9.12
C LEU A 141 -11.61 -5.50 8.55
N SER A 142 -10.56 -5.80 7.79
CA SER A 142 -9.61 -4.79 7.33
C SER A 142 -10.24 -3.66 6.50
N PRO A 143 -11.15 -3.89 5.53
CA PRO A 143 -11.79 -2.80 4.80
C PRO A 143 -12.73 -1.97 5.68
N LEU A 144 -13.43 -2.58 6.63
CA LEU A 144 -14.32 -1.87 7.55
C LEU A 144 -13.55 -0.93 8.47
N LEU A 145 -12.43 -1.43 9.03
CA LEU A 145 -11.52 -0.61 9.82
C LEU A 145 -10.91 0.52 8.99
N ALA A 146 -10.55 0.25 7.74
CA ALA A 146 -10.02 1.27 6.85
C ALA A 146 -11.03 2.36 6.49
N ILE A 147 -12.30 2.00 6.26
CA ILE A 147 -13.39 2.95 6.04
C ILE A 147 -13.57 3.86 7.26
N ALA A 148 -13.70 3.25 8.44
CA ALA A 148 -13.94 3.99 9.68
C ALA A 148 -12.76 4.90 10.05
N LEU A 149 -11.52 4.37 10.02
CA LEU A 149 -10.32 5.12 10.36
C LEU A 149 -10.03 6.21 9.32
N GLY A 150 -10.25 5.93 8.02
CA GLY A 150 -10.08 6.91 6.95
C GLY A 150 -11.03 8.10 7.09
N ALA A 151 -12.31 7.83 7.38
CA ALA A 151 -13.30 8.85 7.67
C ALA A 151 -12.91 9.67 8.91
N LEU A 152 -12.53 9.00 10.01
CA LEU A 152 -12.15 9.63 11.27
C LEU A 152 -10.93 10.54 11.13
N LEU A 153 -9.85 10.05 10.52
CA LEU A 153 -8.63 10.86 10.33
C LEU A 153 -8.89 12.05 9.43
N TYR A 154 -9.68 11.89 8.38
CA TYR A 154 -10.07 13.00 7.52
C TYR A 154 -10.87 14.07 8.28
N ILE A 155 -11.86 13.67 9.08
CA ILE A 155 -12.66 14.60 9.91
C ILE A 155 -11.74 15.32 10.89
N LEU A 156 -10.83 14.60 11.56
CA LEU A 156 -9.87 15.16 12.51
C LEU A 156 -8.99 16.24 11.84
N PHE A 157 -8.34 15.90 10.72
CA PHE A 157 -7.47 16.87 10.03
C PHE A 157 -8.24 18.07 9.47
N ARG A 158 -9.47 17.82 8.98
CA ARG A 158 -10.34 18.92 8.54
C ARG A 158 -10.69 19.86 9.71
N SER A 159 -11.06 19.30 10.86
CA SER A 159 -11.42 20.07 12.05
C SER A 159 -10.22 20.86 12.58
N LEU A 160 -9.04 20.22 12.65
CA LEU A 160 -7.80 20.90 13.04
C LEU A 160 -7.47 22.07 12.10
N ARG A 161 -7.56 21.87 10.78
CA ARG A 161 -7.34 22.92 9.79
C ARG A 161 -8.30 24.10 9.98
N ILE A 162 -9.60 23.81 10.23
CA ILE A 162 -10.60 24.86 10.45
C ILE A 162 -10.31 25.60 11.76
N ALA A 163 -9.99 24.88 12.84
CA ALA A 163 -9.71 25.48 14.14
C ALA A 163 -8.41 26.33 14.15
N THR A 164 -7.40 25.95 13.36
CA THR A 164 -6.14 26.69 13.25
C THR A 164 -6.19 27.81 12.22
N GLY A 165 -7.21 27.88 11.36
CA GLY A 165 -7.34 28.86 10.29
C GLY A 165 -6.28 28.72 9.17
N ILE A 166 -5.48 27.64 9.14
CA ILE A 166 -4.42 27.45 8.13
C ILE A 166 -5.03 27.39 6.72
N THR A 167 -4.60 28.27 5.86
CA THR A 167 -4.95 28.36 4.43
C THR A 167 -3.80 27.87 3.56
N LYS A 168 -3.97 27.92 2.24
CA LYS A 168 -2.92 27.57 1.28
C LYS A 168 -1.82 28.64 1.18
N GLU A 169 -2.16 29.86 1.55
CA GLU A 169 -1.28 31.02 1.55
C GLU A 169 -0.28 31.02 2.72
N TRP A 170 -0.52 30.18 3.73
CA TRP A 170 0.38 30.05 4.88
C TRP A 170 1.73 29.44 4.49
N CYS A 171 2.78 29.94 5.15
CA CYS A 171 4.16 29.62 4.88
C CYS A 171 4.93 29.49 6.20
N VAL A 172 5.86 28.56 6.27
CA VAL A 172 6.91 28.54 7.28
C VAL A 172 8.09 29.30 6.69
N CYS A 173 8.36 30.48 7.20
CA CYS A 173 9.32 31.42 6.65
C CYS A 173 10.53 31.54 7.59
N VAL A 174 11.72 31.46 7.02
CA VAL A 174 13.00 31.65 7.71
C VAL A 174 13.73 32.79 7.05
N GLY A 175 13.98 33.83 7.78
CA GLY A 175 14.64 35.02 7.24
C GLY A 175 15.37 35.79 8.32
N THR A 176 16.07 36.87 7.88
CA THR A 176 16.78 37.75 8.76
C THR A 176 15.88 38.94 9.08
N GLU A 177 15.55 39.10 10.35
CA GLU A 177 14.79 40.24 10.86
C GLU A 177 15.75 41.24 11.51
N GLU A 178 15.59 42.51 11.18
CA GLU A 178 16.35 43.58 11.82
C GLU A 178 15.74 43.90 13.18
N ARG A 179 16.40 43.45 14.28
CA ARG A 179 16.00 43.82 15.62
C ARG A 179 16.69 45.09 16.09
N VAL A 180 15.88 46.07 16.43
CA VAL A 180 16.36 47.30 17.07
C VAL A 180 16.68 46.99 18.49
N ILE A 181 17.97 46.99 18.84
CA ILE A 181 18.45 46.84 20.22
C ILE A 181 18.60 48.23 20.82
N ALA A 182 17.83 48.53 21.87
CA ALA A 182 18.03 49.74 22.66
C ALA A 182 19.31 49.57 23.49
N MET A 183 20.36 50.38 23.20
CA MET A 183 21.54 50.46 24.05
C MET A 183 21.27 51.35 25.26
N PRO A 184 21.48 50.91 26.48
CA PRO A 184 21.41 51.79 27.66
C PRO A 184 22.65 52.67 27.69
N GLN A 185 22.53 53.88 27.17
CA GLN A 185 23.51 54.93 27.41
C GLN A 185 22.85 56.22 27.93
N PRO A 186 23.51 56.90 28.91
CA PRO A 186 22.91 58.04 29.61
C PRO A 186 23.04 59.37 28.89
N SER A 187 23.28 59.44 27.60
CA SER A 187 23.39 60.71 26.87
C SER A 187 22.72 60.69 25.50
N VAL A 188 21.87 61.59 25.32
CA VAL A 188 21.08 62.23 24.24
C VAL A 188 21.09 61.69 22.77
N LEU A 189 21.86 60.68 22.43
CA LEU A 189 21.83 59.97 21.14
C LEU A 189 21.86 58.48 21.41
N ALA A 190 20.68 57.91 21.61
CA ALA A 190 20.52 56.44 21.58
C ALA A 190 20.89 55.96 20.17
N LEU A 191 22.10 55.51 19.98
CA LEU A 191 22.52 54.79 18.80
C LEU A 191 21.73 53.46 18.78
N ARG A 192 20.75 53.40 17.88
CA ARG A 192 20.04 52.15 17.57
C ARG A 192 21.02 51.23 16.85
N SER A 193 21.55 50.22 17.49
CA SER A 193 22.23 49.16 16.74
C SER A 193 21.19 48.18 16.20
N VAL A 194 21.24 47.98 14.90
CA VAL A 194 20.40 46.98 14.23
C VAL A 194 21.25 45.73 14.12
N ALA A 195 20.88 44.69 14.84
CA ALA A 195 21.52 43.38 14.73
C ALA A 195 20.65 42.46 13.88
N PRO A 196 21.17 41.87 12.81
CA PRO A 196 20.45 40.89 12.05
C PRO A 196 20.25 39.61 12.90
N ALA A 197 19.02 39.22 13.10
CA ALA A 197 18.68 37.96 13.79
C ALA A 197 17.90 37.04 12.83
N ILE A 198 18.32 35.79 12.75
CA ILE A 198 17.56 34.77 12.02
C ILE A 198 16.32 34.45 12.85
N SER A 199 15.14 34.61 12.24
CA SER A 199 13.87 34.24 12.87
C SER A 199 13.09 33.26 12.00
N VAL A 200 12.29 32.41 12.64
CA VAL A 200 11.36 31.48 12.00
C VAL A 200 9.96 31.93 12.34
N THR A 201 9.14 32.14 11.33
CA THR A 201 7.75 32.59 11.51
C THR A 201 6.81 31.71 10.68
N ILE A 202 5.62 31.46 11.22
CA ILE A 202 4.53 30.78 10.52
C ILE A 202 3.46 31.84 10.31
N ASP A 203 3.28 32.28 9.07
CA ASP A 203 2.36 33.36 8.71
C ASP A 203 1.94 33.22 7.23
N GLU A 204 1.09 34.11 6.75
CA GLU A 204 0.79 34.19 5.32
C GLU A 204 2.03 34.64 4.55
N GLN A 205 2.17 34.17 3.33
CA GLN A 205 3.35 34.41 2.51
C GLN A 205 3.58 35.92 2.25
N GLU A 206 2.53 36.70 2.20
CA GLU A 206 2.59 38.17 2.02
C GLU A 206 3.19 38.83 3.27
N ASN A 207 2.75 38.44 4.47
CA ASN A 207 3.29 38.93 5.73
C ASN A 207 4.76 38.52 5.91
N CYS A 208 5.14 37.32 5.48
CA CYS A 208 6.54 36.89 5.47
C CYS A 208 7.39 37.74 4.53
N ARG A 209 6.87 38.10 3.35
CA ARG A 209 7.56 38.93 2.39
C ARG A 209 7.81 40.35 2.93
N GLU A 210 6.82 40.90 3.62
CA GLU A 210 6.98 42.21 4.28
C GLU A 210 7.98 42.15 5.43
N ARG A 211 7.84 41.16 6.33
CA ARG A 211 8.69 41.03 7.51
C ARG A 211 10.17 40.85 7.20
N TYR A 212 10.49 40.11 6.14
CA TYR A 212 11.87 39.80 5.77
C TYR A 212 12.36 40.60 4.56
N ALA A 213 11.69 41.72 4.23
CA ALA A 213 12.03 42.60 3.11
C ALA A 213 12.25 41.85 1.78
N GLY A 214 11.47 40.80 1.54
CA GLY A 214 11.54 39.99 0.34
C GLY A 214 12.65 38.93 0.30
N SER A 215 13.53 38.87 1.30
CA SER A 215 14.67 37.94 1.35
C SER A 215 14.48 36.88 2.46
N PHE A 216 13.75 35.83 2.13
CA PHE A 216 13.50 34.72 3.06
C PHE A 216 13.42 33.37 2.35
N LEU A 217 13.71 32.29 3.07
CA LEU A 217 13.42 30.94 2.65
C LEU A 217 12.02 30.55 3.16
N GLY A 218 11.07 30.35 2.25
CA GLY A 218 9.68 30.03 2.59
C GLY A 218 9.26 28.64 2.10
N PHE A 219 8.66 27.86 2.98
CA PHE A 219 8.01 26.60 2.64
C PHE A 219 6.49 26.79 2.78
N GLY A 220 5.80 26.93 1.66
CA GLY A 220 4.35 27.11 1.65
C GLY A 220 3.61 25.86 2.18
N ALA A 221 2.47 26.09 2.83
CA ALA A 221 1.64 25.02 3.39
C ALA A 221 1.28 23.94 2.35
N GLN A 222 1.06 24.34 1.09
CA GLN A 222 0.81 23.39 0.00
C GLN A 222 2.03 22.52 -0.30
N GLN A 223 3.24 23.08 -0.28
CA GLN A 223 4.49 22.32 -0.52
C GLN A 223 4.73 21.30 0.60
N ILE A 224 4.49 21.70 1.85
CA ILE A 224 4.61 20.82 3.01
C ILE A 224 3.58 19.70 2.93
N MET A 225 2.33 20.02 2.55
CA MET A 225 1.29 19.03 2.36
C MET A 225 1.63 18.05 1.24
N ASP A 226 2.16 18.53 0.11
CA ASP A 226 2.55 17.69 -1.03
C ASP A 226 3.73 16.78 -0.66
N ALA A 227 4.73 17.28 0.07
CA ALA A 227 5.84 16.49 0.58
C ALA A 227 5.35 15.40 1.54
N GLY A 228 4.46 15.74 2.48
CA GLY A 228 3.81 14.79 3.38
C GLY A 228 2.99 13.75 2.62
N HIS A 229 2.29 14.16 1.56
CA HIS A 229 1.52 13.26 0.72
C HIS A 229 2.43 12.30 -0.07
N PHE A 230 3.55 12.77 -0.63
CA PHE A 230 4.56 11.92 -1.26
C PHE A 230 5.16 10.92 -0.27
N LEU A 231 5.54 11.38 0.92
CA LEU A 231 6.10 10.51 1.95
C LEU A 231 5.09 9.45 2.39
N SER A 232 3.84 9.83 2.68
CA SER A 232 2.79 8.89 3.07
C SER A 232 2.50 7.85 2.00
N ALA A 233 2.46 8.24 0.73
CA ALA A 233 2.30 7.33 -0.41
C ALA A 233 3.48 6.35 -0.54
N GLY A 234 4.69 6.83 -0.28
CA GLY A 234 5.89 5.99 -0.21
C GLY A 234 5.81 4.96 0.92
N ILE A 235 5.34 5.37 2.10
CA ILE A 235 5.14 4.47 3.25
C ILE A 235 4.08 3.41 2.92
N VAL A 236 2.98 3.76 2.26
CA VAL A 236 1.97 2.78 1.81
C VAL A 236 2.57 1.77 0.85
N SER A 237 3.33 2.24 -0.14
CA SER A 237 3.97 1.36 -1.12
C SER A 237 5.06 0.47 -0.48
N PHE A 238 5.81 0.99 0.48
CA PHE A 238 6.74 0.24 1.30
C PHE A 238 6.02 -0.83 2.13
N ALA A 239 4.95 -0.46 2.84
CA ALA A 239 4.12 -1.36 3.63
C ALA A 239 3.52 -2.48 2.77
N ARG A 240 3.15 -2.18 1.53
CA ARG A 240 2.68 -3.16 0.55
C ARG A 240 3.78 -4.18 0.22
N GLY A 241 4.99 -3.74 -0.09
CA GLY A 241 6.14 -4.63 -0.31
C GLY A 241 6.41 -5.52 0.90
N LEU A 242 6.38 -4.92 2.09
CA LEU A 242 6.53 -5.62 3.37
C LEU A 242 5.46 -6.69 3.60
N ASN A 243 4.23 -6.44 3.16
CA ASN A 243 3.08 -7.33 3.37
C ASN A 243 2.95 -8.43 2.30
N ASP A 244 3.21 -8.13 1.03
CA ASP A 244 2.89 -9.05 -0.08
C ASP A 244 4.05 -9.97 -0.45
N THR A 245 5.28 -9.48 -0.38
CA THR A 245 6.47 -10.28 -0.73
C THR A 245 6.59 -11.57 0.08
N PRO A 246 6.50 -11.57 1.42
CA PRO A 246 6.63 -12.80 2.19
C PRO A 246 5.53 -13.83 1.92
N LYS A 247 4.32 -13.39 1.55
CA LYS A 247 3.22 -14.29 1.17
C LYS A 247 3.53 -15.07 -0.10
N ILE A 248 4.15 -14.42 -1.08
CA ILE A 248 4.53 -15.02 -2.36
C ILE A 248 5.77 -15.89 -2.17
N VAL A 249 6.79 -15.39 -1.46
CA VAL A 249 8.03 -16.13 -1.16
C VAL A 249 7.77 -17.41 -0.35
N ALA A 250 6.68 -17.45 0.45
CA ALA A 250 6.30 -18.62 1.24
C ALA A 250 6.15 -19.90 0.39
N LEU A 251 5.77 -19.77 -0.89
CA LEU A 251 5.69 -20.90 -1.83
C LEU A 251 7.05 -21.51 -2.17
N LEU A 252 8.16 -20.77 -1.99
CA LEU A 252 9.52 -21.22 -2.26
C LEU A 252 10.19 -21.91 -1.06
N LEU A 253 9.56 -21.94 0.12
CA LEU A 253 10.13 -22.54 1.33
C LEU A 253 10.40 -24.05 1.20
N VAL A 254 9.72 -24.72 0.26
CA VAL A 254 9.94 -26.15 -0.06
C VAL A 254 11.32 -26.38 -0.68
N TRP A 255 11.91 -25.38 -1.31
CA TRP A 255 13.21 -25.48 -1.96
C TRP A 255 14.34 -25.19 -0.97
N LYS A 256 14.69 -26.17 -0.16
CA LYS A 256 15.72 -26.04 0.90
C LYS A 256 17.12 -25.63 0.41
N ALA A 257 17.47 -25.93 -0.86
CA ALA A 257 18.74 -25.55 -1.45
C ALA A 257 18.78 -24.08 -1.94
N LEU A 258 17.63 -23.43 -2.05
CA LEU A 258 17.57 -22.02 -2.41
C LEU A 258 17.77 -21.17 -1.14
N ASP A 259 18.80 -20.32 -1.12
CA ASP A 259 18.83 -19.26 -0.10
C ASP A 259 17.63 -18.36 -0.32
N ILE A 260 16.76 -18.34 0.68
CA ILE A 260 15.47 -17.63 0.63
C ILE A 260 15.64 -16.14 0.32
N ARG A 261 16.80 -15.54 0.62
CA ARG A 261 17.13 -14.14 0.31
C ARG A 261 17.07 -13.86 -1.19
N TRP A 262 17.56 -14.81 -2.02
CA TRP A 262 17.44 -14.73 -3.48
C TRP A 262 15.99 -14.86 -3.94
N GLY A 263 15.18 -15.65 -3.24
CA GLY A 263 13.72 -15.70 -3.45
C GLY A 263 13.10 -14.32 -3.23
N PHE A 264 13.38 -13.65 -2.12
CA PHE A 264 12.90 -12.28 -1.85
C PHE A 264 13.34 -11.29 -2.92
N ALA A 265 14.61 -11.32 -3.34
CA ALA A 265 15.13 -10.43 -4.38
C ALA A 265 14.43 -10.67 -5.73
N ALA A 266 14.29 -11.93 -6.16
CA ALA A 266 13.61 -12.27 -7.41
C ALA A 266 12.16 -11.82 -7.42
N ILE A 267 11.42 -12.06 -6.34
CA ILE A 267 10.02 -11.64 -6.19
C ILE A 267 9.91 -10.11 -6.20
N ALA A 268 10.79 -9.38 -5.50
CA ALA A 268 10.82 -7.92 -5.51
C ALA A 268 11.04 -7.35 -6.92
N ILE A 269 11.97 -7.95 -7.68
CA ILE A 269 12.24 -7.56 -9.07
C ILE A 269 11.03 -7.82 -9.97
N MET A 270 10.42 -9.01 -9.85
CA MET A 270 9.25 -9.34 -10.67
C MET A 270 8.02 -8.49 -10.35
N MET A 271 7.81 -8.13 -9.07
CA MET A 271 6.79 -7.17 -8.66
C MET A 271 7.05 -5.77 -9.26
N ALA A 272 8.31 -5.33 -9.27
CA ALA A 272 8.70 -4.05 -9.87
C ALA A 272 8.41 -4.05 -11.39
N ILE A 273 8.81 -5.09 -12.10
CA ILE A 273 8.58 -5.24 -13.55
C ILE A 273 7.07 -5.25 -13.85
N GLY A 274 6.29 -6.06 -13.13
CA GLY A 274 4.84 -6.15 -13.32
C GLY A 274 4.15 -4.80 -13.12
N GLY A 275 4.54 -4.06 -12.07
CA GLY A 275 4.03 -2.74 -11.77
C GLY A 275 4.34 -1.71 -12.85
N LEU A 276 5.59 -1.68 -13.32
CA LEU A 276 6.02 -0.74 -14.37
C LEU A 276 5.31 -0.99 -15.71
N LEU A 277 5.08 -2.25 -16.07
CA LEU A 277 4.54 -2.62 -17.38
C LEU A 277 3.01 -2.60 -17.44
N ASN A 278 2.30 -3.06 -16.40
CA ASN A 278 0.86 -3.34 -16.51
C ASN A 278 -0.06 -2.66 -15.47
N ALA A 279 0.44 -1.73 -14.65
CA ALA A 279 -0.40 -1.12 -13.60
C ALA A 279 -1.41 -0.06 -14.10
N ARG A 280 -1.38 0.36 -15.36
CA ARG A 280 -2.10 1.55 -15.85
C ARG A 280 -3.61 1.46 -15.67
N LYS A 281 -4.25 0.33 -16.02
CA LYS A 281 -5.71 0.17 -15.88
C LYS A 281 -6.15 0.24 -14.42
N ILE A 282 -5.38 -0.36 -13.52
CA ILE A 282 -5.62 -0.30 -12.08
C ILE A 282 -5.42 1.13 -11.56
N ALA A 283 -4.37 1.82 -12.03
CA ALA A 283 -4.12 3.21 -11.69
C ALA A 283 -5.33 4.11 -12.00
N GLU A 284 -5.91 3.98 -13.19
CA GLU A 284 -7.10 4.75 -13.58
C GLU A 284 -8.31 4.44 -12.70
N THR A 285 -8.53 3.16 -12.37
CA THR A 285 -9.65 2.76 -11.51
C THR A 285 -9.47 3.30 -10.08
N MET A 286 -8.30 3.13 -9.49
CA MET A 286 -8.02 3.53 -8.12
C MET A 286 -7.98 5.05 -7.93
N SER A 287 -7.43 5.78 -8.92
CA SER A 287 -7.20 7.21 -8.80
C SER A 287 -8.39 8.08 -9.20
N LYS A 288 -9.26 7.59 -10.12
CA LYS A 288 -10.27 8.45 -10.75
C LYS A 288 -11.70 7.96 -10.58
N LYS A 289 -11.92 6.63 -10.37
CA LYS A 289 -13.27 6.06 -10.40
C LYS A 289 -13.90 5.89 -9.02
N ILE A 290 -13.11 5.70 -7.95
CA ILE A 290 -13.60 5.45 -6.59
C ILE A 290 -14.18 6.72 -5.98
N THR A 291 -13.37 7.78 -5.95
CA THR A 291 -13.73 9.10 -5.44
C THR A 291 -12.81 10.16 -6.01
N THR A 292 -13.32 11.37 -6.20
CA THR A 292 -12.46 12.53 -6.46
C THR A 292 -11.87 13.01 -5.15
N MET A 293 -10.60 13.37 -5.13
CA MET A 293 -9.89 13.75 -3.91
C MET A 293 -8.94 14.93 -4.13
N ASN A 294 -8.72 15.70 -3.09
CA ASN A 294 -7.66 16.70 -3.02
C ASN A 294 -6.43 16.16 -2.27
N HIS A 295 -5.35 16.94 -2.18
CA HIS A 295 -4.08 16.56 -1.57
C HIS A 295 -4.23 16.10 -0.11
N GLY A 296 -4.97 16.86 0.72
CA GLY A 296 -5.21 16.51 2.13
C GLY A 296 -6.05 15.24 2.31
N GLN A 297 -7.02 15.00 1.44
CA GLN A 297 -7.82 13.78 1.41
C GLN A 297 -6.94 12.58 1.04
N GLY A 298 -6.10 12.73 0.02
CA GLY A 298 -5.13 11.71 -0.39
C GLY A 298 -4.12 11.38 0.72
N PHE A 299 -3.59 12.40 1.38
CA PHE A 299 -2.72 12.23 2.55
C PHE A 299 -3.41 11.42 3.67
N SER A 300 -4.65 11.78 4.03
CA SER A 300 -5.42 11.08 5.07
C SER A 300 -5.67 9.61 4.72
N ALA A 301 -6.00 9.31 3.45
CA ALA A 301 -6.18 7.94 2.97
C ALA A 301 -4.89 7.12 3.06
N ASN A 302 -3.77 7.72 2.65
CA ASN A 302 -2.47 7.06 2.72
C ASN A 302 -2.04 6.80 4.16
N LEU A 303 -2.20 7.78 5.04
CA LEU A 303 -1.85 7.61 6.47
C LEU A 303 -2.64 6.47 7.10
N THR A 304 -3.95 6.41 6.85
CA THR A 304 -4.82 5.29 7.28
C THR A 304 -4.29 3.96 6.76
N THR A 305 -4.00 3.88 5.47
CA THR A 305 -3.53 2.65 4.82
C THR A 305 -2.17 2.23 5.37
N ALA A 306 -1.24 3.18 5.52
CA ALA A 306 0.10 2.93 6.05
C ALA A 306 0.04 2.35 7.47
N ILE A 307 -0.70 2.97 8.37
CA ILE A 307 -0.85 2.52 9.76
C ILE A 307 -1.39 1.08 9.79
N LEU A 308 -2.51 0.83 9.11
CA LEU A 308 -3.16 -0.49 9.16
C LEU A 308 -2.30 -1.59 8.54
N VAL A 309 -1.67 -1.33 7.38
CA VAL A 309 -0.88 -2.36 6.68
C VAL A 309 0.46 -2.62 7.37
N VAL A 310 1.15 -1.58 7.86
CA VAL A 310 2.41 -1.76 8.61
C VAL A 310 2.16 -2.56 9.88
N LEU A 311 1.19 -2.15 10.69
CA LEU A 311 0.87 -2.86 11.93
C LEU A 311 0.46 -4.31 11.66
N ALA A 312 -0.42 -4.54 10.68
CA ALA A 312 -0.82 -5.89 10.32
C ALA A 312 0.36 -6.76 9.87
N SER A 313 1.30 -6.20 9.10
CA SER A 313 2.49 -6.92 8.63
C SER A 313 3.42 -7.29 9.79
N LEU A 314 3.67 -6.37 10.72
CA LEU A 314 4.49 -6.61 11.89
C LEU A 314 3.90 -7.67 12.82
N TYR A 315 2.58 -7.64 13.03
CA TYR A 315 1.88 -8.65 13.84
C TYR A 315 1.55 -9.94 13.07
N GLY A 316 1.97 -10.05 11.81
CA GLY A 316 1.71 -11.22 10.97
C GLY A 316 0.23 -11.46 10.68
N LEU A 317 -0.59 -10.42 10.65
CA LEU A 317 -1.99 -10.52 10.29
C LEU A 317 -2.13 -10.49 8.76
N PRO A 318 -2.80 -11.47 8.14
CA PRO A 318 -3.02 -11.49 6.71
C PRO A 318 -4.10 -10.47 6.32
N VAL A 319 -3.67 -9.26 5.99
CA VAL A 319 -4.57 -8.23 5.46
C VAL A 319 -4.38 -8.06 3.96
N SER A 320 -5.38 -7.52 3.32
CA SER A 320 -5.32 -7.10 1.93
C SER A 320 -4.99 -5.62 1.83
N THR A 321 -3.84 -5.30 1.26
CA THR A 321 -3.45 -3.91 0.95
C THR A 321 -4.48 -3.22 0.07
N THR A 322 -5.11 -3.97 -0.85
CA THR A 322 -6.20 -3.48 -1.70
C THR A 322 -7.42 -3.06 -0.88
N HIS A 323 -7.87 -3.93 0.03
CA HIS A 323 -9.05 -3.66 0.86
C HIS A 323 -8.83 -2.43 1.74
N VAL A 324 -7.66 -2.33 2.34
CA VAL A 324 -7.32 -1.20 3.22
C VAL A 324 -7.21 0.09 2.40
N SER A 325 -6.52 0.08 1.26
CA SER A 325 -6.36 1.27 0.41
C SER A 325 -7.68 1.75 -0.20
N VAL A 326 -8.48 0.83 -0.76
CA VAL A 326 -9.80 1.15 -1.30
C VAL A 326 -10.76 1.59 -0.18
N GLY A 327 -10.73 0.89 0.95
CA GLY A 327 -11.56 1.22 2.12
C GLY A 327 -11.28 2.62 2.65
N SER A 328 -10.02 3.02 2.79
CA SER A 328 -9.65 4.37 3.25
C SER A 328 -10.11 5.46 2.28
N LEU A 329 -9.92 5.26 0.97
CA LEU A 329 -10.41 6.17 -0.07
C LEU A 329 -11.94 6.27 -0.05
N PHE A 330 -12.62 5.15 0.10
CA PHE A 330 -14.08 5.10 0.16
C PHE A 330 -14.63 5.77 1.42
N GLY A 331 -14.02 5.57 2.59
CA GLY A 331 -14.40 6.24 3.85
C GLY A 331 -14.34 7.76 3.74
N ILE A 332 -13.29 8.29 3.11
CA ILE A 332 -13.17 9.72 2.79
C ILE A 332 -14.24 10.15 1.78
N GLY A 333 -14.46 9.33 0.74
CA GLY A 333 -15.49 9.59 -0.27
C GLY A 333 -16.91 9.67 0.33
N LEU A 334 -17.25 8.80 1.28
CA LEU A 334 -18.50 8.83 2.02
C LEU A 334 -18.63 10.12 2.85
N THR A 335 -17.60 10.49 3.59
CA THR A 335 -17.59 11.70 4.43
C THR A 335 -17.71 12.98 3.61
N THR A 336 -17.22 12.97 2.38
CA THR A 336 -17.25 14.15 1.48
C THR A 336 -18.43 14.14 0.51
N GLY A 337 -19.26 13.09 0.50
CA GLY A 337 -20.36 12.93 -0.45
C GLY A 337 -19.93 12.65 -1.89
N LYS A 338 -18.66 12.26 -2.12
CA LYS A 338 -18.07 12.05 -3.45
C LYS A 338 -17.81 10.58 -3.78
N ALA A 339 -18.22 9.64 -2.93
CA ALA A 339 -18.05 8.22 -3.14
C ALA A 339 -18.88 7.71 -4.32
N ASN A 340 -18.25 6.96 -5.23
CA ASN A 340 -18.95 6.30 -6.32
C ASN A 340 -19.43 4.90 -5.87
N MET A 341 -20.68 4.83 -5.40
CA MET A 341 -21.27 3.60 -4.86
C MET A 341 -21.33 2.46 -5.87
N ARG A 342 -21.54 2.75 -7.16
CA ARG A 342 -21.58 1.73 -8.23
C ARG A 342 -20.20 1.09 -8.40
N VAL A 343 -19.17 1.91 -8.49
CA VAL A 343 -17.78 1.41 -8.61
C VAL A 343 -17.38 0.62 -7.37
N MET A 344 -17.73 1.10 -6.18
CA MET A 344 -17.46 0.38 -4.93
C MET A 344 -18.17 -0.98 -4.87
N GLY A 345 -19.44 -1.04 -5.26
CA GLY A 345 -20.17 -2.33 -5.35
C GLY A 345 -19.50 -3.31 -6.30
N THR A 346 -19.04 -2.83 -7.47
CA THR A 346 -18.32 -3.66 -8.44
C THR A 346 -16.97 -4.15 -7.90
N ILE A 347 -16.23 -3.30 -7.20
CA ILE A 347 -14.96 -3.67 -6.56
C ILE A 347 -15.21 -4.69 -5.44
N ALA A 348 -16.20 -4.46 -4.57
CA ALA A 348 -16.55 -5.39 -3.50
C ALA A 348 -16.96 -6.77 -4.06
N LEU A 349 -17.76 -6.79 -5.13
CA LEU A 349 -18.11 -8.02 -5.83
C LEU A 349 -16.89 -8.75 -6.40
N SER A 350 -15.93 -8.00 -6.98
CA SER A 350 -14.69 -8.60 -7.47
C SER A 350 -13.88 -9.27 -6.36
N TRP A 351 -13.89 -8.74 -5.14
CA TRP A 351 -13.23 -9.37 -4.00
C TRP A 351 -13.88 -10.70 -3.61
N VAL A 352 -15.21 -10.75 -3.61
CA VAL A 352 -15.96 -12.00 -3.33
C VAL A 352 -15.66 -13.05 -4.40
N ILE A 353 -15.65 -12.66 -5.68
CA ILE A 353 -15.42 -13.56 -6.82
C ILE A 353 -13.97 -14.04 -6.92
N THR A 354 -13.00 -13.25 -6.46
CA THR A 354 -11.56 -13.59 -6.53
C THR A 354 -11.26 -14.92 -5.85
N LEU A 355 -11.83 -15.17 -4.68
CA LEU A 355 -11.54 -16.37 -3.90
C LEU A 355 -12.03 -17.66 -4.61
N PRO A 356 -13.30 -17.79 -5.02
CA PRO A 356 -13.76 -18.98 -5.76
C PRO A 356 -13.09 -19.13 -7.13
N CYS A 357 -12.79 -18.04 -7.85
CA CYS A 357 -12.07 -18.12 -9.12
C CYS A 357 -10.67 -18.70 -8.93
N ALA A 358 -9.92 -18.21 -7.94
CA ALA A 358 -8.60 -18.76 -7.64
C ALA A 358 -8.66 -20.21 -7.17
N ALA A 359 -9.69 -20.57 -6.38
CA ALA A 359 -9.91 -21.94 -5.93
C ALA A 359 -10.20 -22.90 -7.11
N LEU A 360 -11.05 -22.48 -8.03
CA LEU A 360 -11.37 -23.27 -9.23
C LEU A 360 -10.15 -23.45 -10.12
N LEU A 361 -9.45 -22.36 -10.48
CA LEU A 361 -8.28 -22.42 -11.35
C LEU A 361 -7.18 -23.30 -10.77
N SER A 362 -6.83 -23.10 -9.50
CA SER A 362 -5.76 -23.87 -8.86
C SER A 362 -6.18 -25.33 -8.59
N GLY A 363 -7.46 -25.55 -8.23
CA GLY A 363 -8.01 -26.90 -8.03
C GLY A 363 -7.98 -27.74 -9.32
N VAL A 364 -8.40 -27.15 -10.44
CA VAL A 364 -8.35 -27.80 -11.77
C VAL A 364 -6.92 -28.10 -12.18
N LEU A 365 -5.99 -27.13 -11.99
CA LEU A 365 -4.58 -27.34 -12.30
C LEU A 365 -3.98 -28.48 -11.44
N TYR A 366 -4.27 -28.49 -10.14
CA TYR A 366 -3.75 -29.51 -9.25
C TYR A 366 -4.37 -30.89 -9.54
N TRP A 367 -5.67 -30.95 -9.86
CA TRP A 367 -6.33 -32.16 -10.30
C TRP A 367 -5.70 -32.72 -11.57
N GLY A 368 -5.44 -31.87 -12.58
CA GLY A 368 -4.76 -32.25 -13.81
C GLY A 368 -3.37 -32.84 -13.54
N VAL A 369 -2.54 -32.12 -12.78
CA VAL A 369 -1.19 -32.61 -12.43
C VAL A 369 -1.24 -33.96 -11.73
N ARG A 370 -2.17 -34.15 -10.78
CA ARG A 370 -2.31 -35.41 -10.02
C ARG A 370 -2.74 -36.61 -10.88
N HIS A 371 -3.43 -36.38 -11.99
CA HIS A 371 -3.92 -37.47 -12.86
C HIS A 371 -2.97 -37.80 -14.02
N PHE A 372 -2.08 -36.87 -14.40
CA PHE A 372 -1.19 -37.06 -15.55
C PHE A 372 0.30 -37.20 -15.16
N THR A 373 0.62 -37.14 -13.87
CA THR A 373 1.96 -37.41 -13.29
C THR A 373 1.91 -38.53 -12.26
#